data_d04f36458816b8df1678f8969c386c6f
#
_entry.id   d04f36458816b8df1678f8969c386c6f
#
_cell.length_a   1.000
_cell.length_b   1.000
_cell.length_c   1.000
_cell.angle_alpha   90.00
_cell.angle_beta   90.00
_cell.angle_gamma   90.00
#
_symmetry.space_group_name_H-M   'P 1'
#
loop_
_entity.id
_entity.type
_entity.pdbx_description
1 polymer ?
#
loop_
_entity_poly.entity_id
_entity_poly.type
_entity_poly.pdbx_seq_one_letter_code
_entity_poly.pdbx_strand_id
1 'polypeptide(L)'
;MHKTSTKVLISGFLLILFASICFSIYIYMQFNATISMGKGHYLAMDSNTNSAYNMEIYEDHSVKIFLDKVYVEGTLEHEQTQYTDSYYIQTKDKKYYMTINHDTVSIPIEMNGDLVSLVFKFVSNVPFAQIDLPQK
;
A
#
# COMPACT_ATOMS: atom_id res chain seq x y z
N MET A 1 -48.11 -15.91 31.72
CA MET A 1 -47.65 -15.85 30.30
C MET A 1 -46.56 -14.80 30.01
N HIS A 2 -45.95 -14.12 30.95
CA HIS A 2 -44.94 -13.08 30.71
C HIS A 2 -43.46 -13.51 30.65
N LYS A 3 -43.14 -14.74 31.11
CA LYS A 3 -41.73 -15.21 31.17
C LYS A 3 -41.08 -15.54 29.80
N THR A 4 -41.87 -15.90 28.82
CA THR A 4 -41.38 -16.26 27.49
C THR A 4 -41.00 -15.04 26.65
N SER A 5 -41.74 -13.95 26.81
CA SER A 5 -41.49 -12.67 26.09
C SER A 5 -40.17 -12.04 26.54
N THR A 6 -39.84 -12.07 27.82
CA THR A 6 -38.60 -11.49 28.35
C THR A 6 -37.36 -12.25 27.87
N LYS A 7 -37.44 -13.59 27.80
CA LYS A 7 -36.33 -14.42 27.29
C LYS A 7 -36.04 -14.16 25.80
N VAL A 8 -37.08 -13.99 25.00
CA VAL A 8 -36.97 -13.69 23.57
C VAL A 8 -36.35 -12.29 23.36
N LEU A 9 -36.77 -11.30 24.17
CA LEU A 9 -36.21 -9.95 24.16
C LEU A 9 -34.72 -9.92 24.56
N ILE A 10 -34.34 -10.65 25.59
CA ILE A 10 -32.93 -10.74 26.04
C ILE A 10 -32.06 -11.44 24.97
N SER A 11 -32.59 -12.55 24.40
CA SER A 11 -31.88 -13.26 23.36
C SER A 11 -31.68 -12.39 22.08
N GLY A 12 -32.70 -11.63 21.68
CA GLY A 12 -32.61 -10.69 20.56
C GLY A 12 -31.59 -9.58 20.82
N PHE A 13 -31.58 -9.02 22.00
CA PHE A 13 -30.62 -7.98 22.40
C PHE A 13 -29.17 -8.51 22.40
N LEU A 14 -28.93 -9.71 22.92
CA LEU A 14 -27.62 -10.35 22.89
C LEU A 14 -27.12 -10.60 21.46
N LEU A 15 -28.01 -10.99 20.58
CA LEU A 15 -27.68 -11.24 19.16
C LEU A 15 -27.28 -9.96 18.44
N ILE A 16 -28.00 -8.88 18.67
CA ILE A 16 -27.68 -7.54 18.12
C ILE A 16 -26.34 -7.04 18.66
N LEU A 17 -26.10 -7.23 19.95
CA LEU A 17 -24.84 -6.81 20.59
C LEU A 17 -23.66 -7.59 20.04
N PHE A 18 -23.80 -8.89 19.85
CA PHE A 18 -22.78 -9.74 19.24
C PHE A 18 -22.49 -9.32 17.78
N ALA A 19 -23.54 -9.09 16.98
CA ALA A 19 -23.40 -8.62 15.60
C ALA A 19 -22.69 -7.25 15.54
N SER A 20 -23.00 -6.34 16.47
CA SER A 20 -22.34 -5.03 16.56
C SER A 20 -20.86 -5.15 16.88
N ILE A 21 -20.49 -6.05 17.80
CA ILE A 21 -19.08 -6.30 18.15
C ILE A 21 -18.33 -6.89 16.95
N CYS A 22 -18.90 -7.89 16.28
CA CYS A 22 -18.29 -8.48 15.08
C CYS A 22 -18.11 -7.46 13.96
N PHE A 23 -19.09 -6.58 13.76
CA PHE A 23 -19.01 -5.51 12.78
C PHE A 23 -17.94 -4.47 13.13
N SER A 24 -17.82 -4.12 14.41
CA SER A 24 -16.78 -3.21 14.89
C SER A 24 -15.38 -3.79 14.72
N ILE A 25 -15.21 -5.08 15.01
CA ILE A 25 -13.94 -5.79 14.77
C ILE A 25 -13.62 -5.84 13.27
N TYR A 26 -14.61 -6.13 12.44
CA TYR A 26 -14.43 -6.14 10.98
C TYR A 26 -14.00 -4.78 10.45
N ILE A 27 -14.66 -3.69 10.86
CA ILE A 27 -14.28 -2.33 10.48
C ILE A 27 -12.87 -2.01 10.99
N TYR A 28 -12.57 -2.34 12.26
CA TYR A 28 -11.24 -2.13 12.82
C TYR A 28 -10.15 -2.87 12.04
N MET A 29 -10.39 -4.12 11.64
CA MET A 29 -9.47 -4.88 10.79
C MET A 29 -9.31 -4.28 9.39
N GLN A 30 -10.40 -3.75 8.81
CA GLN A 30 -10.34 -3.06 7.51
C GLN A 30 -9.58 -1.74 7.59
N PHE A 31 -9.77 -0.97 8.68
CA PHE A 31 -9.04 0.28 8.89
C PHE A 31 -7.57 0.07 9.27
N ASN A 32 -7.27 -1.00 10.01
CA ASN A 32 -5.90 -1.36 10.39
C ASN A 32 -5.24 -2.36 9.45
N ALA A 33 -5.91 -2.83 8.41
CA ALA A 33 -5.25 -3.30 7.20
C ALA A 33 -4.60 -2.10 6.50
N THR A 34 -3.79 -1.37 7.26
CA THR A 34 -2.74 -0.54 6.73
C THR A 34 -1.96 -1.45 5.83
N ILE A 35 -1.91 -1.12 4.57
CA ILE A 35 -1.05 -1.80 3.62
C ILE A 35 0.34 -1.68 4.23
N SER A 36 0.79 -2.73 4.90
CA SER A 36 2.20 -2.84 5.14
C SER A 36 2.77 -2.92 3.73
N MET A 37 3.48 -1.88 3.29
CA MET A 37 4.20 -1.94 2.04
C MET A 37 5.15 -3.11 2.13
N GLY A 38 4.63 -4.26 1.74
CA GLY A 38 5.35 -5.50 1.74
C GLY A 38 6.05 -5.72 0.42
N LYS A 39 6.90 -6.70 0.39
CA LYS A 39 7.50 -7.21 -0.83
C LYS A 39 6.41 -7.44 -1.88
N GLY A 40 6.70 -7.07 -3.11
CA GLY A 40 5.78 -7.30 -4.21
C GLY A 40 6.09 -6.47 -5.43
N HIS A 41 5.23 -6.66 -6.40
CA HIS A 41 5.24 -5.96 -7.66
C HIS A 41 4.09 -4.97 -7.70
N TYR A 42 4.39 -3.75 -8.09
CA TYR A 42 3.47 -2.62 -8.20
C TYR A 42 3.55 -2.03 -9.60
N LEU A 43 2.41 -1.68 -10.17
CA LEU A 43 2.29 -1.15 -11.52
C LEU A 43 1.63 0.21 -11.51
N ALA A 44 2.24 1.19 -12.18
CA ALA A 44 1.62 2.46 -12.52
C ALA A 44 1.44 2.56 -14.04
N MET A 45 0.30 3.07 -14.45
CA MET A 45 0.01 3.35 -15.86
C MET A 45 -0.16 4.84 -16.06
N ASP A 46 0.59 5.41 -16.97
CA ASP A 46 0.37 6.77 -17.44
C ASP A 46 -0.66 6.75 -18.57
N SER A 47 -1.85 7.28 -18.29
CA SER A 47 -2.94 7.33 -19.26
C SER A 47 -2.66 8.26 -20.46
N ASN A 48 -1.74 9.22 -20.32
CA ASN A 48 -1.42 10.17 -21.38
C ASN A 48 -0.46 9.58 -22.40
N THR A 49 0.51 8.80 -21.94
CA THR A 49 1.58 8.21 -22.79
C THR A 49 1.35 6.73 -23.07
N ASN A 50 0.38 6.11 -22.41
CA ASN A 50 0.14 4.66 -22.41
C ASN A 50 1.39 3.86 -21.96
N SER A 51 2.26 4.49 -21.18
CA SER A 51 3.46 3.88 -20.62
C SER A 51 3.14 3.18 -19.31
N ALA A 52 3.75 2.03 -19.08
CA ALA A 52 3.66 1.30 -17.84
C ALA A 52 4.98 1.43 -17.06
N TYR A 53 4.87 1.80 -15.79
CA TYR A 53 6.00 1.90 -14.87
C TYR A 53 5.89 0.83 -13.81
N ASN A 54 6.99 0.21 -13.47
CA ASN A 54 7.04 -0.89 -12.51
C ASN A 54 7.82 -0.47 -11.28
N MET A 55 7.31 -0.86 -10.11
CA MET A 55 8.02 -0.75 -8.85
C MET A 55 8.07 -2.13 -8.21
N GLU A 56 9.24 -2.55 -7.77
CA GLU A 56 9.46 -3.82 -7.08
C GLU A 56 10.04 -3.56 -5.71
N ILE A 57 9.45 -4.21 -4.70
CA ILE A 57 9.92 -4.21 -3.33
C ILE A 57 10.32 -5.63 -2.97
N TYR A 58 11.56 -5.79 -2.53
CA TYR A 58 12.15 -7.09 -2.17
C TYR A 58 12.08 -7.35 -0.66
N GLU A 59 12.41 -8.56 -0.24
CA GLU A 59 12.38 -8.98 1.18
C GLU A 59 13.37 -8.22 2.06
N ASP A 60 14.48 -7.79 1.49
CA ASP A 60 15.52 -6.99 2.14
C ASP A 60 15.19 -5.49 2.18
N HIS A 61 13.94 -5.12 1.84
CA HIS A 61 13.46 -3.75 1.72
C HIS A 61 14.12 -2.94 0.58
N SER A 62 14.91 -3.56 -0.27
CA SER A 62 15.38 -2.88 -1.48
C SER A 62 14.20 -2.60 -2.41
N VAL A 63 14.24 -1.46 -3.06
CA VAL A 63 13.20 -0.98 -3.99
C VAL A 63 13.83 -0.64 -5.32
N LYS A 64 13.18 -1.08 -6.39
CA LYS A 64 13.54 -0.77 -7.75
C LYS A 64 12.34 -0.20 -8.49
N ILE A 65 12.50 0.98 -9.09
CA ILE A 65 11.46 1.62 -9.91
C ILE A 65 11.99 1.76 -11.32
N PHE A 66 11.25 1.20 -12.26
CA PHE A 66 11.57 1.23 -13.69
C PHE A 66 10.66 2.26 -14.37
N LEU A 67 11.25 3.35 -14.83
CA LEU A 67 10.59 4.48 -15.46
C LEU A 67 11.13 4.63 -16.89
N ASP A 68 10.61 3.86 -17.81
CA ASP A 68 11.01 3.92 -19.24
C ASP A 68 12.55 3.94 -19.44
N LYS A 69 13.17 5.12 -19.33
CA LYS A 69 14.62 5.33 -19.48
C LYS A 69 15.35 5.60 -18.16
N VAL A 70 14.62 5.76 -17.06
CA VAL A 70 15.17 6.10 -15.75
C VAL A 70 14.93 4.96 -14.80
N TYR A 71 15.97 4.61 -14.07
CA TYR A 71 15.94 3.58 -13.05
C TYR A 71 16.22 4.22 -11.68
N VAL A 72 15.34 3.99 -10.74
CA VAL A 72 15.51 4.45 -9.35
C VAL A 72 15.72 3.23 -8.47
N GLU A 73 16.83 3.21 -7.74
CA GLU A 73 17.15 2.17 -6.77
C GLU A 73 17.33 2.79 -5.39
N GLY A 74 16.77 2.15 -4.39
CA GLY A 74 16.85 2.62 -3.01
C GLY A 74 16.39 1.58 -2.02
N THR A 75 16.22 2.01 -0.77
CA THR A 75 15.70 1.20 0.32
C THR A 75 14.40 1.79 0.82
N LEU A 76 13.43 0.95 1.06
CA LEU A 76 12.17 1.34 1.69
C LEU A 76 12.42 1.55 3.19
N GLU A 77 12.18 2.76 3.63
CA GLU A 77 12.30 3.17 5.03
C GLU A 77 10.94 3.60 5.58
N HIS A 78 10.75 3.38 6.86
CA HIS A 78 9.58 3.79 7.59
C HIS A 78 9.97 4.70 8.74
N GLU A 79 9.42 5.88 8.77
CA GLU A 79 9.62 6.86 9.84
C GLU A 79 8.32 7.09 10.59
N GLN A 80 8.31 6.70 11.85
CA GLN A 80 7.18 6.91 12.74
C GLN A 80 7.55 7.92 13.81
N THR A 81 6.84 9.02 13.86
CA THR A 81 6.94 10.05 14.91
C THR A 81 5.63 10.12 15.68
N GLN A 82 5.57 10.94 16.72
CA GLN A 82 4.33 11.18 17.47
C GLN A 82 3.19 11.75 16.60
N TYR A 83 3.52 12.39 15.47
CA TYR A 83 2.56 13.12 14.64
C TYR A 83 2.49 12.61 13.21
N THR A 84 3.44 11.81 12.77
CA THR A 84 3.54 11.33 11.39
C THR A 84 3.94 9.87 11.33
N ASP A 85 3.33 9.18 10.39
CA ASP A 85 3.67 7.83 10.00
C ASP A 85 3.91 7.86 8.48
N SER A 86 5.18 7.79 8.08
CA SER A 86 5.59 8.06 6.70
C SER A 86 6.51 6.97 6.17
N TYR A 87 6.23 6.53 4.98
CA TYR A 87 7.13 5.69 4.21
C TYR A 87 7.88 6.54 3.17
N TYR A 88 9.13 6.22 2.93
CA TYR A 88 9.92 6.84 1.89
C TYR A 88 10.94 5.88 1.31
N ILE A 89 11.35 6.14 0.06
CA ILE A 89 12.46 5.44 -0.57
C ILE A 89 13.71 6.29 -0.38
N GLN A 90 14.68 5.74 0.34
CA GLN A 90 15.99 6.35 0.49
C GLN A 90 16.88 5.90 -0.66
N THR A 91 17.23 6.82 -1.54
CA THR A 91 18.26 6.63 -2.54
C THR A 91 19.60 7.19 -2.05
N LYS A 92 20.63 7.08 -2.86
CA LYS A 92 21.94 7.66 -2.53
C LYS A 92 21.88 9.17 -2.26
N ASP A 93 21.06 9.89 -3.02
CA ASP A 93 21.08 11.37 -3.04
C ASP A 93 19.77 12.00 -2.58
N LYS A 94 18.65 11.28 -2.59
CA LYS A 94 17.31 11.84 -2.36
C LYS A 94 16.44 10.91 -1.51
N LYS A 95 15.42 11.50 -0.86
CA LYS A 95 14.30 10.80 -0.25
C LYS A 95 13.05 11.05 -1.08
N TYR A 96 12.35 9.97 -1.43
CA TYR A 96 11.05 10.03 -2.10
C TYR A 96 9.97 9.62 -1.12
N TYR A 97 9.28 10.59 -0.54
CA TYR A 97 8.17 10.32 0.36
C TYR A 97 6.97 9.78 -0.40
N MET A 98 6.29 8.82 0.21
CA MET A 98 5.16 8.13 -0.39
C MET A 98 3.88 8.41 0.37
N THR A 99 2.78 8.50 -0.38
CA THR A 99 1.43 8.47 0.19
C THR A 99 0.81 7.12 -0.11
N ILE A 100 0.43 6.41 0.94
CA ILE A 100 -0.22 5.10 0.83
C ILE A 100 -1.71 5.28 1.02
N ASN A 101 -2.50 4.77 0.08
CA ASN A 101 -3.95 4.81 0.14
C ASN A 101 -4.50 3.45 -0.32
N HIS A 102 -4.91 2.63 0.64
CA HIS A 102 -5.51 1.32 0.43
C HIS A 102 -4.60 0.37 -0.38
N ASP A 103 -4.84 0.23 -1.67
CA ASP A 103 -4.10 -0.64 -2.60
C ASP A 103 -3.17 0.14 -3.54
N THR A 104 -3.02 1.42 -3.30
CA THR A 104 -2.24 2.31 -4.14
C THR A 104 -1.17 3.07 -3.36
N VAL A 105 -0.07 3.33 -4.04
CA VAL A 105 1.07 4.11 -3.52
C VAL A 105 1.36 5.23 -4.49
N SER A 106 1.30 6.46 -4.01
CA SER A 106 1.65 7.64 -4.80
C SER A 106 3.04 8.12 -4.43
N ILE A 107 3.90 8.28 -5.43
CA ILE A 107 5.29 8.71 -5.28
C ILE A 107 5.53 9.89 -6.21
N PRO A 108 5.93 11.06 -5.70
CA PRO A 108 6.39 12.16 -6.53
C PRO A 108 7.81 11.87 -7.02
N ILE A 109 7.97 11.71 -8.33
CA ILE A 109 9.25 11.43 -8.99
C ILE A 109 9.54 12.52 -10.01
N GLU A 110 10.80 12.94 -10.08
CA GLU A 110 11.26 13.89 -11.09
C GLU A 110 11.54 13.15 -12.42
N MET A 111 10.80 13.51 -13.46
CA MET A 111 10.94 12.96 -14.80
C MET A 111 11.13 14.11 -15.80
N ASN A 112 12.25 14.08 -16.54
CA ASN A 112 12.59 15.11 -17.54
C ASN A 112 12.58 16.56 -17.03
N GLY A 113 12.85 16.76 -15.72
CA GLY A 113 12.85 18.08 -15.07
C GLY A 113 11.50 18.48 -14.47
N ASP A 114 10.45 17.70 -14.66
CA ASP A 114 9.14 17.90 -14.08
C ASP A 114 8.88 16.93 -12.92
N LEU A 115 8.23 17.42 -11.86
CA LEU A 115 7.80 16.59 -10.76
C LEU A 115 6.45 15.93 -11.11
N VAL A 116 6.46 14.63 -11.30
CA VAL A 116 5.27 13.83 -11.64
C VAL A 116 4.90 12.94 -10.47
N SER A 117 3.63 12.93 -10.08
CA SER A 117 3.14 11.98 -9.10
C SER A 117 2.69 10.70 -9.79
N LEU A 118 3.41 9.60 -9.57
CA LEU A 118 3.05 8.29 -10.09
C LEU A 118 2.25 7.52 -9.05
N VAL A 119 1.14 6.94 -9.47
CA VAL A 119 0.27 6.12 -8.63
C VAL A 119 0.46 4.66 -9.00
N PHE A 120 1.12 3.92 -8.12
CA PHE A 120 1.37 2.50 -8.27
C PHE A 120 0.27 1.70 -7.58
N LYS A 121 -0.26 0.70 -8.27
CA LYS A 121 -1.20 -0.28 -7.73
C LYS A 121 -0.49 -1.61 -7.49
N PHE A 122 -0.76 -2.21 -6.34
CA PHE A 122 -0.26 -3.55 -6.01
C PHE A 122 -0.81 -4.59 -6.99
N VAL A 123 0.06 -5.45 -7.50
CA VAL A 123 -0.28 -6.50 -8.48
C VAL A 123 -0.07 -7.90 -7.92
N SER A 124 1.09 -8.16 -7.30
CA SER A 124 1.41 -9.47 -6.76
C SER A 124 2.46 -9.43 -5.65
N ASN A 125 2.49 -10.48 -4.83
CA ASN A 125 3.48 -10.64 -3.75
C ASN A 125 4.87 -11.08 -4.25
N VAL A 126 5.00 -11.39 -5.54
CA VAL A 126 6.24 -11.87 -6.12
C VAL A 126 6.81 -10.77 -7.00
N PRO A 127 8.00 -10.23 -6.68
CA PRO A 127 8.72 -9.36 -7.60
C PRO A 127 8.98 -10.13 -8.91
N PHE A 128 8.90 -9.45 -10.04
CA PHE A 128 9.27 -10.09 -11.30
C PHE A 128 10.74 -10.47 -11.24
N ALA A 129 11.05 -11.68 -11.72
CA ALA A 129 12.42 -12.07 -11.94
C ALA A 129 13.09 -11.04 -12.87
N GLN A 130 14.20 -10.49 -12.41
CA GLN A 130 15.00 -9.51 -13.12
C GLN A 130 15.27 -10.02 -14.54
N ILE A 131 14.68 -9.39 -15.53
CA ILE A 131 15.18 -9.51 -16.90
C ILE A 131 16.43 -8.67 -16.91
N ASP A 132 17.60 -9.32 -16.86
CA ASP A 132 18.87 -8.67 -17.08
C ASP A 132 18.86 -8.06 -18.48
N LEU A 133 18.59 -6.76 -18.54
CA LEU A 133 18.75 -6.03 -19.77
C LEU A 133 20.24 -6.01 -20.09
N PRO A 134 20.67 -6.47 -21.27
CA PRO A 134 22.07 -6.46 -21.62
C PRO A 134 22.59 -5.03 -21.54
N GLN A 135 23.56 -4.82 -20.66
CA GLN A 135 24.30 -3.56 -20.58
C GLN A 135 25.01 -3.35 -21.93
N LYS A 136 24.61 -2.30 -22.63
CA LYS A 136 25.35 -1.79 -23.80
C LYS A 136 26.32 -0.72 -23.37
#